data_f89519963dda0ee0bbe679265420d2de
#
_entry.id   f89519963dda0ee0bbe679265420d2de
#
_cell.length_a   1.000
_cell.length_b   1.000
_cell.length_c   1.000
_cell.angle_alpha   90.00
_cell.angle_beta   90.00
_cell.angle_gamma   90.00
#
_symmetry.space_group_name_H-M   'P 1'
#
loop_
_entity.id
_entity.type
_entity.pdbx_description
1 polymer ?
#
loop_
_entity_poly.entity_id
_entity_poly.type
_entity_poly.pdbx_seq_one_letter_code
_entity_poly.pdbx_strand_id
1 'polypeptide(L)'
;MASAYILIKTLPGHERDVYYKCFYIPEVCEAHPLVGEYSLIVKIKTDAYDTLGYIAADKIGKVGNITAAEILPVLDDSSMHQRLETPLQSVH
;
A
#
# COMPACT_ATOMS: atom_id res chain seq x y z
N MET A 1 0.87 5.43 15.43
CA MET A 1 0.11 4.80 14.35
C MET A 1 1.06 4.33 13.27
N ALA A 2 0.82 3.14 12.73
CA ALA A 2 1.70 2.56 11.75
C ALA A 2 1.02 2.51 10.39
N SER A 3 1.80 2.56 9.31
CA SER A 3 1.25 2.48 7.97
C SER A 3 2.17 1.69 7.05
N ALA A 4 1.60 1.24 5.95
CA ALA A 4 2.35 0.55 4.91
C ALA A 4 1.70 0.80 3.56
N TYR A 5 2.50 0.82 2.52
CA TYR A 5 2.00 0.76 1.16
C TYR A 5 2.05 -0.69 0.69
N ILE A 6 1.09 -1.06 -0.13
CA ILE A 6 1.05 -2.40 -0.72
C ILE A 6 0.91 -2.24 -2.22
N LEU A 7 1.90 -2.75 -2.94
CA LEU A 7 1.87 -2.80 -4.40
C LEU A 7 1.23 -4.11 -4.82
N ILE A 8 0.22 -4.03 -5.68
CA ILE A 8 -0.62 -5.18 -5.99
C ILE A 8 -0.63 -5.42 -7.50
N LYS A 9 -0.41 -6.68 -7.88
CA LYS A 9 -0.63 -7.15 -9.24
C LYS A 9 -1.93 -7.93 -9.28
N THR A 10 -2.73 -7.69 -10.30
CA THR A 10 -4.00 -8.39 -10.46
C THR A 10 -3.99 -9.22 -11.75
N LEU A 11 -4.91 -10.17 -11.83
CA LEU A 11 -5.19 -10.79 -13.12
C LEU A 11 -5.70 -9.75 -14.10
N PRO A 12 -5.31 -9.85 -15.37
CA PRO A 12 -5.78 -8.89 -16.37
C PRO A 12 -7.31 -8.83 -16.41
N GLY A 13 -7.84 -7.61 -16.47
CA GLY A 13 -9.27 -7.39 -16.52
C GLY A 13 -9.95 -7.30 -15.16
N HIS A 14 -9.22 -7.56 -14.09
CA HIS A 14 -9.79 -7.53 -12.74
C HIS A 14 -9.32 -6.34 -11.91
N GLU A 15 -8.66 -5.38 -12.53
CA GLU A 15 -8.08 -4.24 -11.82
C GLU A 15 -9.14 -3.44 -11.07
N ARG A 16 -10.25 -3.16 -11.74
CA ARG A 16 -11.32 -2.37 -11.12
C ARG A 16 -11.96 -3.10 -9.96
N ASP A 17 -12.22 -4.38 -10.14
CA ASP A 17 -12.83 -5.20 -9.10
C ASP A 17 -11.96 -5.24 -7.86
N VAL A 18 -10.67 -5.49 -8.04
CA VAL A 18 -9.74 -5.55 -6.92
C VAL A 18 -9.62 -4.18 -6.26
N TYR A 19 -9.59 -3.11 -7.06
CA TYR A 19 -9.53 -1.76 -6.53
C TYR A 19 -10.68 -1.49 -5.55
N TYR A 20 -11.91 -1.80 -5.97
CA TYR A 20 -13.06 -1.52 -5.11
C TYR A 20 -13.08 -2.40 -3.87
N LYS A 21 -12.70 -3.66 -4.02
CA LYS A 21 -12.65 -4.55 -2.85
C LYS A 21 -11.63 -4.09 -1.84
N CYS A 22 -10.46 -3.64 -2.28
CA CYS A 22 -9.47 -3.09 -1.39
C CYS A 22 -9.95 -1.80 -0.74
N PHE A 23 -10.60 -0.95 -1.51
CA PHE A 23 -11.05 0.34 -1.03
C PHE A 23 -12.03 0.22 0.13
N TYR A 24 -12.81 -0.86 0.17
CA TYR A 24 -13.78 -1.06 1.24
C TYR A 24 -13.20 -1.70 2.50
N ILE A 25 -11.93 -2.06 2.50
CA ILE A 25 -11.29 -2.57 3.72
C ILE A 25 -11.08 -1.38 4.66
N PRO A 26 -11.56 -1.48 5.93
CA PRO A 26 -11.51 -0.32 6.82
C PRO A 26 -10.13 0.26 7.05
N GLU A 27 -9.10 -0.57 7.08
CA GLU A 27 -7.73 -0.11 7.29
C GLU A 27 -7.12 0.58 6.08
N VAL A 28 -7.73 0.44 4.91
CA VAL A 28 -7.23 1.09 3.70
C VAL A 28 -7.63 2.55 3.71
N CYS A 29 -6.65 3.44 3.66
CA CYS A 29 -6.91 4.89 3.66
C CYS A 29 -6.67 5.52 2.31
N GLU A 30 -5.96 4.84 1.40
CA GLU A 30 -5.74 5.31 0.04
C GLU A 30 -5.66 4.11 -0.88
N ALA A 31 -6.13 4.27 -2.10
CA ALA A 31 -6.01 3.25 -3.14
C ALA A 31 -5.94 3.98 -4.47
N HIS A 32 -4.94 3.62 -5.28
CA HIS A 32 -4.71 4.27 -6.57
C HIS A 32 -4.40 3.21 -7.63
N PRO A 33 -5.04 3.28 -8.79
CA PRO A 33 -4.61 2.45 -9.91
C PRO A 33 -3.27 2.95 -10.43
N LEU A 34 -2.47 2.02 -10.94
CA LEU A 34 -1.15 2.33 -11.45
C LEU A 34 -1.04 1.85 -12.90
N VAL A 35 -0.13 2.47 -13.62
CA VAL A 35 0.26 2.02 -14.96
C VAL A 35 1.66 1.46 -14.85
N GLY A 36 1.85 0.22 -15.29
CA GLY A 36 3.15 -0.42 -15.25
C GLY A 36 3.06 -1.82 -14.70
N GLU A 37 4.12 -2.25 -14.03
CA GLU A 37 4.23 -3.61 -13.55
C GLU A 37 3.16 -3.94 -12.52
N TYR A 38 2.86 -3.01 -11.62
CA TYR A 38 1.83 -3.19 -10.61
C TYR A 38 0.54 -2.52 -11.05
N SER A 39 -0.58 -3.11 -10.66
CA SER A 39 -1.90 -2.62 -11.04
C SER A 39 -2.43 -1.57 -10.09
N LEU A 40 -2.09 -1.70 -8.81
CA LEU A 40 -2.64 -0.85 -7.76
C LEU A 40 -1.59 -0.59 -6.71
N ILE A 41 -1.71 0.55 -6.03
CA ILE A 41 -1.05 0.79 -4.76
C ILE A 41 -2.11 1.16 -3.74
N VAL A 42 -2.06 0.54 -2.57
CA VAL A 42 -2.95 0.89 -1.46
C VAL A 42 -2.11 1.25 -0.26
N LYS A 43 -2.66 2.11 0.58
CA LYS A 43 -2.05 2.46 1.86
C LYS A 43 -2.94 1.99 2.98
N ILE A 44 -2.38 1.25 3.93
CA ILE A 44 -3.11 0.83 5.12
C ILE A 44 -2.54 1.53 6.34
N LYS A 45 -3.39 1.76 7.33
CA LYS A 45 -3.01 2.31 8.61
C LYS A 45 -3.56 1.44 9.72
N THR A 46 -2.74 1.21 10.73
CA THR A 46 -3.15 0.45 11.92
C THR A 46 -2.62 1.14 13.16
N ASP A 47 -3.11 0.68 14.33
CA ASP A 47 -2.65 1.25 15.60
C ASP A 47 -1.22 0.86 15.92
N ALA A 48 -0.78 -0.32 15.50
CA ALA A 48 0.53 -0.83 15.86
C ALA A 48 1.23 -1.40 14.64
N TYR A 49 2.55 -1.30 14.65
CA TYR A 49 3.38 -1.72 13.53
C TYR A 49 3.23 -3.21 13.23
N ASP A 50 3.13 -4.03 14.27
CA ASP A 50 3.08 -5.48 14.08
C ASP A 50 1.75 -5.97 13.52
N THR A 51 0.71 -5.14 13.49
CA THR A 51 -0.56 -5.53 12.88
C THR A 51 -0.58 -5.28 11.37
N LEU A 52 0.39 -4.57 10.82
CA LEU A 52 0.42 -4.29 9.39
C LEU A 52 0.48 -5.56 8.56
N GLY A 53 1.38 -6.48 8.93
CA GLY A 53 1.51 -7.73 8.19
C GLY A 53 0.26 -8.58 8.28
N TYR A 54 -0.37 -8.60 9.44
CA TYR A 54 -1.60 -9.34 9.62
C TYR A 54 -2.72 -8.81 8.73
N ILE A 55 -2.91 -7.49 8.70
CA ILE A 55 -3.94 -6.87 7.86
C ILE A 55 -3.67 -7.16 6.39
N ALA A 56 -2.43 -7.04 5.97
CA ALA A 56 -2.09 -7.31 4.58
C ALA A 56 -2.37 -8.76 4.21
N ALA A 57 -1.95 -9.69 5.05
CA ALA A 57 -2.13 -11.10 4.75
C ALA A 57 -3.59 -11.52 4.88
N ASP A 58 -4.28 -11.06 5.92
CA ASP A 58 -5.63 -11.53 6.21
C ASP A 58 -6.69 -10.83 5.36
N LYS A 59 -6.58 -9.53 5.18
CA LYS A 59 -7.62 -8.77 4.49
C LYS A 59 -7.31 -8.57 3.01
N ILE A 60 -6.11 -8.09 2.70
CA ILE A 60 -5.74 -7.89 1.30
C ILE A 60 -5.54 -9.23 0.61
N GLY A 61 -4.89 -10.17 1.28
CA GLY A 61 -4.62 -11.48 0.68
C GLY A 61 -5.86 -12.29 0.35
N LYS A 62 -7.00 -11.96 0.97
CA LYS A 62 -8.25 -12.67 0.70
C LYS A 62 -9.06 -12.04 -0.42
N VAL A 63 -8.64 -10.90 -0.94
CA VAL A 63 -9.26 -10.33 -2.12
C VAL A 63 -8.90 -11.20 -3.31
N GLY A 64 -9.91 -11.64 -4.07
CA GLY A 64 -9.66 -12.50 -5.21
C GLY A 64 -8.94 -11.78 -6.33
N ASN A 65 -8.31 -12.56 -7.23
CA ASN A 65 -7.71 -12.08 -8.47
C ASN A 65 -6.45 -11.24 -8.25
N ILE A 66 -5.80 -11.39 -7.12
CA ILE A 66 -4.48 -10.82 -6.86
C ILE A 66 -3.45 -11.90 -7.14
N THR A 67 -2.47 -11.59 -8.00
CA THR A 67 -1.41 -12.53 -8.35
C THR A 67 -0.14 -12.30 -7.57
N ALA A 68 0.08 -11.08 -7.07
CA ALA A 68 1.25 -10.77 -6.26
C ALA A 68 0.98 -9.50 -5.46
N ALA A 69 1.59 -9.40 -4.30
CA ALA A 69 1.52 -8.21 -3.47
C ALA A 69 2.84 -8.03 -2.76
N GLU A 70 3.29 -6.78 -2.68
CA GLU A 70 4.51 -6.43 -1.98
C GLU A 70 4.19 -5.39 -0.93
N ILE A 71 4.56 -5.67 0.32
CA ILE A 71 4.27 -4.79 1.45
C ILE A 71 5.49 -3.93 1.72
N LEU A 72 5.28 -2.63 1.77
CA LEU A 72 6.33 -1.64 2.02
C LEU A 72 5.96 -0.86 3.28
N PRO A 73 6.38 -1.34 4.47
CA PRO A 73 6.08 -0.61 5.69
C PRO A 73 6.74 0.76 5.69
N VAL A 74 6.04 1.73 6.25
CA VAL A 74 6.56 3.09 6.35
C VAL A 74 7.23 3.25 7.70
N LEU A 75 8.47 3.72 7.69
CA LEU A 75 9.15 4.04 8.94
C LEU A 75 8.50 5.26 9.56
N ASP A 76 8.77 5.49 10.87
CA ASP A 76 8.33 6.70 11.51
C ASP A 76 8.88 7.87 10.72
N ASP A 77 8.00 8.59 10.03
CA ASP A 77 8.43 9.51 9.00
C ASP A 77 8.56 10.97 9.48
N SER A 78 8.29 11.26 10.73
CA SER A 78 8.37 12.65 11.14
C SER A 78 9.79 13.20 11.04
N SER A 79 10.81 12.41 11.41
CA SER A 79 12.19 12.84 11.24
C SER A 79 12.70 12.56 9.84
N MET A 80 12.25 11.49 9.22
CA MET A 80 12.68 11.14 7.88
C MET A 80 12.17 12.13 6.84
N HIS A 81 11.01 12.67 7.07
CA HIS A 81 10.45 13.65 6.15
C HIS A 81 11.35 14.86 5.96
N GLN A 82 11.88 15.39 7.04
CA GLN A 82 12.77 16.53 6.96
C GLN A 82 14.07 16.19 6.21
N ARG A 83 14.57 14.99 6.45
CA ARG A 83 15.82 14.58 5.81
C ARG A 83 15.66 14.40 4.31
N LEU A 84 14.53 13.89 3.88
CA LEU A 84 14.31 13.64 2.46
C LEU A 84 14.12 14.93 1.66
N GLU A 85 13.49 15.91 2.23
CA GLU A 85 13.26 17.16 1.53
C GLU A 85 14.56 17.83 1.12
N THR A 86 15.50 17.92 2.05
CA THR A 86 16.75 18.61 1.78
C THR A 86 17.61 17.90 0.73
N PRO A 87 17.86 16.59 0.87
CA PRO A 87 18.68 15.90 -0.14
C PRO A 87 18.07 15.89 -1.53
N LEU A 88 16.78 15.72 -1.62
CA LEU A 88 16.14 15.69 -2.92
C LEU A 88 16.22 17.03 -3.63
N GLN A 89 16.08 18.12 -2.90
CA GLN A 89 16.20 19.45 -3.48
C GLN A 89 17.62 19.73 -3.93
N SER A 90 18.61 19.24 -3.22
CA SER A 90 19.99 19.50 -3.57
C SER A 90 20.42 18.72 -4.81
N VAL A 91 19.74 17.65 -5.15
CA VAL A 91 20.03 16.89 -6.35
C VAL A 91 19.64 17.63 -7.61
N HIS A 92 18.66 18.48 -7.50
CA HIS A 92 18.10 19.17 -8.64
C HIS A 92 18.49 20.64 -8.66
#